data_fa7db656138b5a407d86dcf7a27ac411
#
_entry.id   fa7db656138b5a407d86dcf7a27ac411
#
_cell.length_a   1.000
_cell.length_b   1.000
_cell.length_c   1.000
_cell.angle_alpha   90.00
_cell.angle_beta   90.00
_cell.angle_gamma   90.00
#
_symmetry.space_group_name_H-M   'P 1'
#
loop_
_entity.id
_entity.type
_entity.pdbx_description
1 polymer ?
#
loop_
_entity_poly.entity_id
_entity_poly.type
_entity_poly.pdbx_seq_one_letter_code
_entity_poly.pdbx_strand_id
1 'polypeptide(L)'
;MQEHVMSRTLARALRPAAAALAALTLALAAGCASENAALSNARYDLGPAGPVATAGRGPALKVLDVAAPEALDSDKFVYRLAYADAQRMAVYRDSRWTAPPAQLLTQRLRGALSSRGAVLEGADGVRAPTLRIDLSEFEQVFDGESQSHGAVTARATLTQDGKVLGQRTFVARAPSSTPDAAGGARALAMASDDLVAQIAAWVGMQAYAGTP
;
A
#
# COMPACT_ATOMS: atom_id res chain seq x y z
N MET A 1 66.71 -43.39 -12.65
CA MET A 1 66.72 -42.35 -11.58
C MET A 1 66.12 -41.04 -12.06
N GLN A 2 65.29 -41.01 -13.12
CA GLN A 2 64.65 -39.80 -13.72
C GLN A 2 63.13 -39.70 -13.57
N GLU A 3 62.43 -40.76 -13.24
CA GLU A 3 60.97 -40.73 -13.12
C GLU A 3 60.43 -40.11 -11.83
N HIS A 4 61.14 -40.08 -10.75
CA HIS A 4 60.71 -39.54 -9.45
C HIS A 4 60.76 -38.02 -9.35
N VAL A 5 61.49 -37.32 -10.21
CA VAL A 5 61.65 -35.86 -10.15
C VAL A 5 60.46 -35.16 -10.89
N MET A 6 59.94 -35.79 -11.97
CA MET A 6 58.88 -35.21 -12.76
C MET A 6 57.51 -35.21 -12.02
N SER A 7 57.26 -36.21 -11.18
CA SER A 7 56.03 -36.34 -10.40
C SER A 7 55.87 -35.28 -9.30
N ARG A 8 56.98 -34.83 -8.72
CA ARG A 8 56.98 -33.82 -7.62
C ARG A 8 56.78 -32.38 -8.10
N THR A 9 57.19 -32.05 -9.30
CA THR A 9 56.99 -30.72 -9.90
C THR A 9 55.57 -30.49 -10.38
N LEU A 10 54.92 -31.51 -10.96
CA LEU A 10 53.51 -31.43 -11.33
C LEU A 10 52.57 -31.29 -10.13
N ALA A 11 52.84 -32.00 -9.04
CA ALA A 11 52.05 -31.88 -7.79
C ALA A 11 52.20 -30.52 -7.10
N ARG A 12 53.29 -29.80 -7.30
CA ARG A 12 53.50 -28.44 -6.76
C ARG A 12 52.80 -27.35 -7.57
N ALA A 13 52.65 -27.53 -8.88
CA ALA A 13 51.95 -26.57 -9.75
C ALA A 13 50.43 -26.68 -9.68
N LEU A 14 49.87 -27.85 -9.36
CA LEU A 14 48.42 -28.07 -9.22
C LEU A 14 47.82 -27.49 -7.92
N ARG A 15 48.59 -27.30 -6.88
CA ARG A 15 48.13 -26.75 -5.58
C ARG A 15 47.68 -25.28 -5.65
N PRO A 16 48.40 -24.35 -6.29
CA PRO A 16 47.93 -22.96 -6.39
C PRO A 16 46.75 -22.83 -7.38
N ALA A 17 46.67 -23.65 -8.40
CA ALA A 17 45.55 -23.63 -9.35
C ALA A 17 44.24 -24.12 -8.71
N ALA A 18 44.27 -25.15 -7.88
CA ALA A 18 43.11 -25.65 -7.15
C ALA A 18 42.64 -24.65 -6.08
N ALA A 19 43.56 -23.96 -5.41
CA ALA A 19 43.22 -22.91 -4.43
C ALA A 19 42.62 -21.66 -5.08
N ALA A 20 43.08 -21.27 -6.26
CA ALA A 20 42.53 -20.16 -7.04
C ALA A 20 41.13 -20.48 -7.57
N LEU A 21 40.88 -21.72 -8.02
CA LEU A 21 39.54 -22.15 -8.46
C LEU A 21 38.53 -22.17 -7.29
N ALA A 22 38.95 -22.67 -6.13
CA ALA A 22 38.12 -22.68 -4.92
C ALA A 22 37.79 -21.27 -4.42
N ALA A 23 38.73 -20.34 -4.49
CA ALA A 23 38.49 -18.93 -4.13
C ALA A 23 37.54 -18.23 -5.10
N LEU A 24 37.62 -18.55 -6.40
CA LEU A 24 36.73 -18.00 -7.43
C LEU A 24 35.29 -18.51 -7.28
N THR A 25 35.10 -19.79 -6.95
CA THR A 25 33.76 -20.36 -6.71
C THR A 25 33.14 -19.81 -5.44
N LEU A 26 33.92 -19.55 -4.38
CA LEU A 26 33.42 -18.91 -3.16
C LEU A 26 33.00 -17.44 -3.39
N ALA A 27 33.74 -16.71 -4.23
CA ALA A 27 33.41 -15.31 -4.57
C ALA A 27 32.13 -15.19 -5.41
N LEU A 28 31.85 -16.15 -6.28
CA LEU A 28 30.62 -16.21 -7.07
C LEU A 28 29.38 -16.59 -6.24
N ALA A 29 29.56 -17.36 -5.16
CA ALA A 29 28.47 -17.74 -4.26
C ALA A 29 28.08 -16.59 -3.31
N ALA A 30 28.98 -15.66 -2.98
CA ALA A 30 28.71 -14.53 -2.10
C ALA A 30 27.91 -13.40 -2.79
N GLY A 31 27.92 -13.31 -4.13
CA GLY A 31 27.23 -12.27 -4.89
C GLY A 31 25.71 -12.38 -4.92
N CYS A 32 25.15 -13.58 -4.76
CA CYS A 32 23.69 -13.80 -4.85
C CYS A 32 22.95 -13.62 -3.53
N ALA A 33 23.65 -13.52 -2.40
CA ALA A 33 23.01 -13.42 -1.09
C ALA A 33 22.61 -11.99 -0.68
N SER A 34 23.23 -10.95 -1.25
CA SER A 34 23.03 -9.58 -0.82
C SER A 34 21.81 -8.88 -1.46
N GLU A 35 21.39 -9.25 -2.67
CA GLU A 35 20.19 -8.66 -3.29
C GLU A 35 18.89 -9.18 -2.65
N ASN A 36 18.83 -10.44 -2.26
CA ASN A 36 17.65 -11.01 -1.61
C ASN A 36 17.46 -10.50 -0.16
N ALA A 37 18.53 -10.15 0.54
CA ALA A 37 18.45 -9.59 1.90
C ALA A 37 17.95 -8.13 1.91
N ALA A 38 18.24 -7.35 0.86
CA ALA A 38 17.78 -5.98 0.72
C ALA A 38 16.30 -5.89 0.30
N LEU A 39 15.76 -6.94 -0.34
CA LEU A 39 14.36 -7.02 -0.74
C LEU A 39 13.45 -7.60 0.36
N SER A 40 14.01 -8.27 1.38
CA SER A 40 13.28 -8.77 2.53
C SER A 40 12.99 -7.60 3.49
N ASN A 41 11.72 -7.24 3.68
CA ASN A 41 11.16 -6.12 4.45
C ASN A 41 10.86 -4.86 3.61
N ALA A 42 10.33 -5.02 2.42
CA ALA A 42 9.81 -3.89 1.65
C ALA A 42 8.65 -3.21 2.41
N ARG A 43 8.74 -1.88 2.54
CA ARG A 43 7.67 -1.07 3.10
C ARG A 43 7.09 -0.19 2.02
N TYR A 44 5.76 -0.20 1.95
CA TYR A 44 5.00 0.55 0.97
C TYR A 44 4.15 1.62 1.65
N ASP A 45 3.94 2.72 0.96
CA ASP A 45 2.93 3.72 1.26
C ASP A 45 2.03 3.93 0.03
N LEU A 46 1.10 4.86 0.09
CA LEU A 46 0.27 5.19 -1.06
C LEU A 46 0.97 6.08 -2.10
N GLY A 47 2.26 6.38 -1.89
CA GLY A 47 3.03 7.29 -2.74
C GLY A 47 2.56 8.74 -2.64
N PRO A 48 3.11 9.66 -3.46
CA PRO A 48 2.67 11.04 -3.49
C PRO A 48 1.20 11.11 -3.91
N ALA A 49 0.44 12.00 -3.25
CA ALA A 49 -0.91 12.29 -3.69
C ALA A 49 -0.86 12.87 -5.11
N GLY A 50 -1.84 12.51 -5.95
CA GLY A 50 -2.02 13.15 -7.25
C GLY A 50 -2.10 14.67 -7.11
N PRO A 51 -1.99 15.43 -8.22
CA PRO A 51 -1.98 16.89 -8.20
C PRO A 51 -3.25 17.39 -7.47
N VAL A 52 -3.02 18.09 -6.36
CA VAL A 52 -4.09 18.71 -5.58
C VAL A 52 -4.45 20.02 -6.24
N ALA A 53 -5.71 20.18 -6.63
CA ALA A 53 -6.21 21.46 -7.11
C ALA A 53 -6.00 22.53 -6.02
N THR A 54 -5.67 23.76 -6.42
CA THR A 54 -5.46 24.88 -5.50
C THR A 54 -6.60 25.05 -4.50
N ALA A 55 -6.24 25.36 -3.25
CA ALA A 55 -7.16 25.48 -2.13
C ALA A 55 -8.42 26.30 -2.46
N GLY A 56 -9.57 25.65 -2.40
CA GLY A 56 -10.87 26.29 -2.55
C GLY A 56 -11.26 27.05 -1.29
N ARG A 57 -12.12 28.05 -1.45
CA ARG A 57 -12.74 28.78 -0.33
C ARG A 57 -14.04 28.10 0.16
N GLY A 58 -14.10 26.76 0.09
CA GLY A 58 -15.27 26.03 0.56
C GLY A 58 -15.46 26.08 2.07
N PRO A 59 -16.62 25.65 2.55
CA PRO A 59 -16.89 25.59 3.98
C PRO A 59 -15.93 24.61 4.69
N ALA A 60 -15.68 24.86 5.97
CA ALA A 60 -14.87 23.96 6.79
C ALA A 60 -15.56 22.57 6.89
N LEU A 61 -14.75 21.51 6.93
CA LEU A 61 -15.21 20.13 7.08
C LEU A 61 -14.37 19.43 8.15
N LYS A 62 -15.00 18.79 9.12
CA LYS A 62 -14.32 17.89 10.05
C LYS A 62 -14.13 16.55 9.40
N VAL A 63 -12.89 16.06 9.33
CA VAL A 63 -12.54 14.75 8.78
C VAL A 63 -11.95 13.92 9.91
N LEU A 64 -12.74 12.98 10.42
CA LEU A 64 -12.30 12.06 11.46
C LEU A 64 -11.29 11.07 10.90
N ASP A 65 -10.51 10.45 11.79
CA ASP A 65 -9.68 9.32 11.41
C ASP A 65 -10.54 8.21 10.80
N VAL A 66 -10.04 7.60 9.74
CA VAL A 66 -10.68 6.45 9.11
C VAL A 66 -10.70 5.30 10.10
N ALA A 67 -11.89 4.79 10.41
CA ALA A 67 -12.04 3.60 11.23
C ALA A 67 -11.90 2.34 10.37
N ALA A 68 -11.27 1.31 10.92
CA ALA A 68 -11.11 0.02 10.25
C ALA A 68 -11.36 -1.12 11.26
N PRO A 69 -11.80 -2.31 10.80
CA PRO A 69 -11.82 -3.50 11.63
C PRO A 69 -10.40 -3.91 12.00
N GLU A 70 -10.24 -4.64 13.12
CA GLU A 70 -8.94 -5.08 13.65
C GLU A 70 -8.05 -5.78 12.60
N ALA A 71 -8.65 -6.54 11.71
CA ALA A 71 -7.92 -7.22 10.62
C ALA A 71 -7.20 -6.25 9.67
N LEU A 72 -7.68 -5.01 9.53
CA LEU A 72 -7.12 -3.95 8.69
C LEU A 72 -6.41 -2.85 9.50
N ASP A 73 -6.44 -2.92 10.85
CA ASP A 73 -5.78 -1.98 11.75
C ASP A 73 -4.34 -2.44 12.09
N SER A 74 -3.60 -2.75 11.06
CA SER A 74 -2.19 -3.16 11.17
C SER A 74 -1.43 -2.82 9.89
N ASP A 75 -0.09 -2.83 9.96
CA ASP A 75 0.78 -2.61 8.81
C ASP A 75 0.89 -3.81 7.85
N LYS A 76 0.13 -4.87 8.07
CA LYS A 76 0.16 -6.08 7.24
C LYS A 76 -0.35 -5.79 5.83
N PHE A 77 0.39 -6.27 4.84
CA PHE A 77 -0.06 -6.20 3.46
C PHE A 77 -0.90 -7.43 3.13
N VAL A 78 -2.20 -7.24 3.06
CA VAL A 78 -3.20 -8.30 2.86
C VAL A 78 -3.40 -8.57 1.37
N TYR A 79 -3.56 -9.85 1.03
CA TYR A 79 -4.00 -10.29 -0.29
C TYR A 79 -4.99 -11.45 -0.20
N ARG A 80 -5.73 -11.69 -1.27
CA ARG A 80 -6.71 -12.77 -1.42
C ARG A 80 -6.50 -13.48 -2.75
N LEU A 81 -6.45 -14.80 -2.74
CA LEU A 81 -6.43 -15.64 -3.94
C LEU A 81 -7.87 -16.03 -4.30
N ALA A 82 -8.64 -15.08 -4.81
CA ALA A 82 -10.08 -15.26 -5.04
C ALA A 82 -10.40 -16.39 -6.04
N TYR A 83 -9.48 -16.64 -6.99
CA TYR A 83 -9.62 -17.74 -7.94
C TYR A 83 -9.47 -19.14 -7.32
N ALA A 84 -8.82 -19.24 -6.16
CA ALA A 84 -8.59 -20.52 -5.48
C ALA A 84 -9.51 -20.68 -4.25
N ASP A 85 -9.64 -19.63 -3.44
CA ASP A 85 -10.47 -19.60 -2.24
C ASP A 85 -10.84 -18.15 -1.90
N ALA A 86 -12.06 -17.76 -2.26
CA ALA A 86 -12.56 -16.40 -2.08
C ALA A 86 -12.73 -15.98 -0.60
N GLN A 87 -12.77 -16.91 0.35
CA GLN A 87 -12.90 -16.64 1.78
C GLN A 87 -11.56 -16.48 2.47
N ARG A 88 -10.47 -16.96 1.85
CA ARG A 88 -9.15 -17.02 2.47
C ARG A 88 -8.37 -15.73 2.24
N MET A 89 -8.16 -14.98 3.32
CA MET A 89 -7.21 -13.87 3.37
C MET A 89 -5.81 -14.38 3.74
N ALA A 90 -4.78 -13.77 3.17
CA ALA A 90 -3.39 -14.04 3.49
C ALA A 90 -2.60 -12.72 3.58
N VAL A 91 -1.38 -12.78 4.07
CA VAL A 91 -0.49 -11.61 4.19
C VAL A 91 0.85 -11.89 3.54
N TYR A 92 1.42 -10.89 2.89
CA TYR A 92 2.78 -10.99 2.39
C TYR A 92 3.76 -11.11 3.55
N ARG A 93 4.70 -12.06 3.45
CA ARG A 93 5.69 -12.32 4.50
C ARG A 93 6.68 -11.18 4.63
N ASP A 94 7.20 -10.71 3.51
CA ASP A 94 8.34 -9.80 3.43
C ASP A 94 7.95 -8.39 2.93
N SER A 95 6.65 -8.05 3.00
CA SER A 95 6.13 -6.76 2.55
C SER A 95 5.08 -6.24 3.53
N ARG A 96 5.16 -4.95 3.85
CA ARG A 96 4.27 -4.29 4.80
C ARG A 96 3.97 -2.86 4.35
N TRP A 97 2.94 -2.28 4.91
CA TRP A 97 2.68 -0.85 4.83
C TRP A 97 3.58 -0.07 5.79
N THR A 98 3.84 1.20 5.52
CA THR A 98 4.57 2.11 6.42
C THR A 98 3.75 2.50 7.65
N ALA A 99 2.42 2.44 7.52
CA ALA A 99 1.44 2.64 8.59
C ALA A 99 0.18 1.81 8.26
N PRO A 100 -0.73 1.57 9.22
CA PRO A 100 -2.01 0.93 8.92
C PRO A 100 -2.76 1.62 7.77
N PRO A 101 -3.42 0.85 6.87
CA PRO A 101 -4.16 1.40 5.73
C PRO A 101 -5.14 2.52 6.08
N ALA A 102 -5.81 2.41 7.22
CA ALA A 102 -6.72 3.45 7.72
C ALA A 102 -6.01 4.80 7.95
N GLN A 103 -4.79 4.78 8.50
CA GLN A 103 -4.00 6.01 8.70
C GLN A 103 -3.52 6.58 7.36
N LEU A 104 -3.04 5.74 6.44
CA LEU A 104 -2.62 6.16 5.10
C LEU A 104 -3.80 6.80 4.36
N LEU A 105 -4.98 6.19 4.42
CA LEU A 105 -6.18 6.71 3.78
C LEU A 105 -6.69 8.00 4.44
N THR A 106 -6.58 8.13 5.79
CA THR A 106 -6.89 9.37 6.51
C THR A 106 -6.06 10.54 5.98
N GLN A 107 -4.74 10.35 5.88
CA GLN A 107 -3.83 11.39 5.37
C GLN A 107 -4.16 11.78 3.93
N ARG A 108 -4.41 10.77 3.06
CA ARG A 108 -4.77 10.97 1.66
C ARG A 108 -6.08 11.75 1.52
N LEU A 109 -7.08 11.40 2.31
CA LEU A 109 -8.40 12.04 2.30
C LEU A 109 -8.34 13.49 2.80
N ARG A 110 -7.64 13.74 3.91
CA ARG A 110 -7.43 15.11 4.43
C ARG A 110 -6.69 15.97 3.42
N GLY A 111 -5.63 15.45 2.80
CA GLY A 111 -4.90 16.14 1.76
C GLY A 111 -5.77 16.52 0.56
N ALA A 112 -6.57 15.60 0.05
CA ALA A 112 -7.45 15.85 -1.08
C ALA A 112 -8.57 16.86 -0.74
N LEU A 113 -9.16 16.78 0.45
CA LEU A 113 -10.24 17.69 0.86
C LEU A 113 -9.75 19.07 1.24
N SER A 114 -8.50 19.23 1.70
CA SER A 114 -7.90 20.53 2.04
C SER A 114 -7.82 21.47 0.84
N SER A 115 -7.78 20.93 -0.38
CA SER A 115 -7.85 21.72 -1.61
C SER A 115 -9.21 22.42 -1.82
N ARG A 116 -10.26 21.96 -1.16
CA ARG A 116 -11.63 22.48 -1.28
C ARG A 116 -12.00 23.47 -0.19
N GLY A 117 -11.41 23.37 1.00
CA GLY A 117 -11.68 24.23 2.14
C GLY A 117 -10.88 23.81 3.38
N ALA A 118 -11.15 24.44 4.51
CA ALA A 118 -10.49 24.09 5.78
C ALA A 118 -10.88 22.67 6.21
N VAL A 119 -9.88 21.84 6.46
CA VAL A 119 -10.06 20.49 7.04
C VAL A 119 -9.71 20.53 8.52
N LEU A 120 -10.64 20.12 9.35
CA LEU A 120 -10.55 20.11 10.81
C LEU A 120 -10.51 18.67 11.32
N GLU A 121 -9.94 18.43 12.50
CA GLU A 121 -9.75 17.07 13.05
C GLU A 121 -10.88 16.62 13.99
N GLY A 122 -11.87 17.32 14.25
CA GLY A 122 -13.02 16.89 15.04
C GLY A 122 -12.99 17.30 16.53
N ALA A 123 -11.84 17.46 17.16
CA ALA A 123 -11.70 17.87 18.56
C ALA A 123 -11.79 19.39 18.76
N ASP A 124 -11.81 20.17 17.68
CA ASP A 124 -11.96 21.61 17.71
C ASP A 124 -13.42 22.01 17.99
N GLY A 125 -13.63 23.15 18.67
CA GLY A 125 -14.96 23.70 19.01
C GLY A 125 -15.72 24.32 17.82
N VAL A 126 -15.18 24.22 16.58
CA VAL A 126 -15.79 24.83 15.39
C VAL A 126 -17.02 24.01 14.97
N ARG A 127 -18.13 24.69 14.66
CA ARG A 127 -19.29 24.03 14.04
C ARG A 127 -19.04 23.85 12.55
N ALA A 128 -18.93 22.58 12.12
CA ALA A 128 -18.77 22.19 10.72
C ALA A 128 -19.36 20.78 10.52
N PRO A 129 -19.78 20.44 9.30
CA PRO A 129 -20.13 19.06 8.97
C PRO A 129 -18.98 18.11 9.31
N THR A 130 -19.32 16.91 9.76
CA THR A 130 -18.35 15.88 10.17
C THR A 130 -18.44 14.70 9.21
N LEU A 131 -17.34 14.38 8.59
CA LEU A 131 -17.16 13.22 7.72
C LEU A 131 -16.52 12.08 8.52
N ARG A 132 -17.21 10.95 8.60
CA ARG A 132 -16.73 9.69 9.13
C ARG A 132 -16.59 8.69 8.00
N ILE A 133 -15.49 7.95 7.99
CA ILE A 133 -15.21 6.88 7.03
C ILE A 133 -14.97 5.58 7.81
N ASP A 134 -15.68 4.53 7.41
CA ASP A 134 -15.51 3.17 7.90
C ASP A 134 -14.95 2.32 6.75
N LEU A 135 -13.65 1.97 6.80
CA LEU A 135 -12.96 1.14 5.83
C LEU A 135 -13.36 -0.33 6.05
N SER A 136 -13.78 -1.03 5.00
CA SER A 136 -14.20 -2.43 5.08
C SER A 136 -13.35 -3.38 4.23
N GLU A 137 -12.64 -2.87 3.22
CA GLU A 137 -11.78 -3.66 2.32
C GLU A 137 -10.56 -2.84 1.95
N PHE A 138 -9.37 -3.45 2.05
CA PHE A 138 -8.11 -2.89 1.59
C PHE A 138 -7.14 -4.04 1.34
N GLU A 139 -7.19 -4.63 0.15
CA GLU A 139 -6.42 -5.83 -0.17
C GLU A 139 -6.10 -5.92 -1.66
N GLN A 140 -5.05 -6.66 -1.98
CA GLN A 140 -4.80 -7.10 -3.35
C GLN A 140 -5.59 -8.38 -3.60
N VAL A 141 -6.45 -8.38 -4.61
CA VAL A 141 -7.28 -9.54 -4.99
C VAL A 141 -6.72 -10.16 -6.26
N PHE A 142 -6.43 -11.44 -6.21
CA PHE A 142 -6.00 -12.22 -7.36
C PHE A 142 -7.20 -12.91 -7.99
N ASP A 143 -7.49 -12.54 -9.23
CA ASP A 143 -8.54 -13.14 -10.08
C ASP A 143 -8.01 -14.37 -10.85
N GLY A 144 -6.70 -14.54 -10.87
CA GLY A 144 -5.94 -15.65 -11.48
C GLY A 144 -4.49 -15.63 -11.02
N GLU A 145 -3.70 -16.61 -11.41
CA GLU A 145 -2.29 -16.72 -11.00
C GLU A 145 -1.44 -15.49 -11.37
N SER A 146 -1.74 -14.86 -12.50
CA SER A 146 -1.00 -13.70 -13.02
C SER A 146 -1.82 -12.42 -13.09
N GLN A 147 -3.08 -12.43 -12.65
CA GLN A 147 -4.00 -11.30 -12.73
C GLN A 147 -4.46 -10.91 -11.34
N SER A 148 -4.28 -9.65 -10.99
CA SER A 148 -4.75 -9.11 -9.71
C SER A 148 -5.12 -7.65 -9.82
N HIS A 149 -5.85 -7.17 -8.82
CA HIS A 149 -6.23 -5.77 -8.68
C HIS A 149 -6.14 -5.33 -7.22
N GLY A 150 -5.95 -4.05 -6.97
CA GLY A 150 -6.14 -3.44 -5.65
C GLY A 150 -7.63 -3.15 -5.45
N ALA A 151 -8.19 -3.57 -4.31
CA ALA A 151 -9.58 -3.36 -3.94
C ALA A 151 -9.66 -2.54 -2.65
N VAL A 152 -10.41 -1.43 -2.69
CA VAL A 152 -10.67 -0.57 -1.53
C VAL A 152 -12.17 -0.28 -1.47
N THR A 153 -12.78 -0.59 -0.32
CA THR A 153 -14.19 -0.33 -0.04
C THR A 153 -14.33 0.39 1.28
N ALA A 154 -15.06 1.51 1.29
CA ALA A 154 -15.33 2.27 2.49
C ALA A 154 -16.73 2.88 2.48
N ARG A 155 -17.33 3.01 3.66
CA ARG A 155 -18.59 3.71 3.87
C ARG A 155 -18.33 5.10 4.43
N ALA A 156 -18.82 6.13 3.76
CA ALA A 156 -18.78 7.49 4.23
C ALA A 156 -20.12 7.90 4.83
N THR A 157 -20.08 8.57 5.98
CA THR A 157 -21.24 9.17 6.64
C THR A 157 -20.94 10.64 6.91
N LEU A 158 -21.76 11.54 6.40
CA LEU A 158 -21.68 12.98 6.65
C LEU A 158 -22.77 13.37 7.62
N THR A 159 -22.38 14.03 8.71
CA THR A 159 -23.31 14.51 9.76
C THR A 159 -23.10 15.98 10.02
N GLN A 160 -24.16 16.68 10.47
CA GLN A 160 -24.09 18.04 10.97
C GLN A 160 -25.12 18.24 12.07
N ASP A 161 -24.73 18.83 13.18
CA ASP A 161 -25.59 19.12 14.35
C ASP A 161 -26.43 17.90 14.79
N GLY A 162 -25.80 16.73 14.82
CA GLY A 162 -26.44 15.46 15.21
C GLY A 162 -27.34 14.81 14.12
N LYS A 163 -27.49 15.43 12.96
CA LYS A 163 -28.28 14.89 11.84
C LYS A 163 -27.38 14.27 10.79
N VAL A 164 -27.80 13.14 10.24
CA VAL A 164 -27.14 12.53 9.05
C VAL A 164 -27.58 13.29 7.81
N LEU A 165 -26.62 13.93 7.12
CA LEU A 165 -26.84 14.59 5.84
C LEU A 165 -26.82 13.59 4.68
N GLY A 166 -26.03 12.54 4.80
CA GLY A 166 -25.96 11.47 3.83
C GLY A 166 -25.04 10.35 4.28
N GLN A 167 -25.25 9.18 3.69
CA GLN A 167 -24.40 8.01 3.86
C GLN A 167 -24.29 7.27 2.53
N ARG A 168 -23.08 6.82 2.19
CA ARG A 168 -22.84 6.08 0.94
C ARG A 168 -21.64 5.15 1.09
N THR A 169 -21.73 3.97 0.46
CA THR A 169 -20.59 3.07 0.30
C THR A 169 -19.92 3.34 -1.06
N PHE A 170 -18.61 3.43 -1.04
CA PHE A 170 -17.75 3.64 -2.19
C PHE A 170 -16.88 2.40 -2.40
N VAL A 171 -16.73 2.00 -3.64
CA VAL A 171 -15.90 0.86 -4.06
C VAL A 171 -14.97 1.35 -5.16
N ALA A 172 -13.70 1.12 -5.00
CA ALA A 172 -12.69 1.44 -6.00
C ALA A 172 -11.80 0.23 -6.26
N ARG A 173 -11.46 0.01 -7.52
CA ARG A 173 -10.59 -1.08 -7.97
C ARG A 173 -9.65 -0.57 -9.03
N ALA A 174 -8.38 -1.00 -8.95
CA ALA A 174 -7.39 -0.67 -9.96
C ALA A 174 -6.57 -1.91 -10.32
N PRO A 175 -6.29 -2.15 -11.60
CA PRO A 175 -5.52 -3.33 -12.02
C PRO A 175 -4.08 -3.24 -11.51
N SER A 176 -3.54 -4.38 -11.11
CA SER A 176 -2.12 -4.51 -10.76
C SER A 176 -1.30 -4.74 -12.03
N SER A 177 -0.16 -4.06 -12.15
CA SER A 177 0.76 -4.24 -13.28
C SER A 177 1.60 -5.50 -13.18
N THR A 178 1.80 -6.03 -11.96
CA THR A 178 2.54 -7.26 -11.67
C THR A 178 1.84 -8.02 -10.54
N PRO A 179 1.84 -9.37 -10.55
CA PRO A 179 1.17 -10.19 -9.55
C PRO A 179 2.03 -10.36 -8.27
N ASP A 180 2.51 -9.26 -7.73
CA ASP A 180 3.37 -9.20 -6.55
C ASP A 180 2.97 -8.03 -5.62
N ALA A 181 3.63 -7.93 -4.46
CA ALA A 181 3.36 -6.87 -3.50
C ALA A 181 3.62 -5.46 -4.07
N ALA A 182 4.62 -5.29 -4.93
CA ALA A 182 4.93 -3.99 -5.53
C ALA A 182 3.83 -3.56 -6.51
N GLY A 183 3.34 -4.48 -7.35
CA GLY A 183 2.19 -4.23 -8.22
C GLY A 183 0.93 -3.97 -7.42
N GLY A 184 0.67 -4.76 -6.38
CA GLY A 184 -0.45 -4.59 -5.47
C GLY A 184 -0.43 -3.23 -4.75
N ALA A 185 0.74 -2.77 -4.29
CA ALA A 185 0.88 -1.47 -3.65
C ALA A 185 0.51 -0.32 -4.60
N ARG A 186 0.98 -0.36 -5.85
CA ARG A 186 0.60 0.64 -6.88
C ARG A 186 -0.90 0.60 -7.18
N ALA A 187 -1.48 -0.59 -7.31
CA ALA A 187 -2.90 -0.76 -7.56
C ALA A 187 -3.76 -0.22 -6.40
N LEU A 188 -3.36 -0.51 -5.14
CA LEU A 188 -4.05 0.01 -3.96
C LEU A 188 -3.90 1.53 -3.82
N ALA A 189 -2.76 2.11 -4.20
CA ALA A 189 -2.61 3.56 -4.26
C ALA A 189 -3.58 4.18 -5.28
N MET A 190 -3.67 3.63 -6.49
CA MET A 190 -4.59 4.09 -7.52
C MET A 190 -6.06 3.93 -7.10
N ALA A 191 -6.43 2.80 -6.52
CA ALA A 191 -7.78 2.57 -5.99
C ALA A 191 -8.11 3.53 -4.84
N SER A 192 -7.14 3.82 -3.96
CA SER A 192 -7.30 4.81 -2.88
C SER A 192 -7.53 6.23 -3.44
N ASP A 193 -6.80 6.63 -4.48
CA ASP A 193 -6.98 7.93 -5.13
C ASP A 193 -8.38 8.05 -5.77
N ASP A 194 -8.85 7.02 -6.45
CA ASP A 194 -10.20 6.99 -7.02
C ASP A 194 -11.27 7.04 -5.93
N LEU A 195 -11.14 6.23 -4.87
CA LEU A 195 -12.07 6.25 -3.72
C LEU A 195 -12.15 7.64 -3.10
N VAL A 196 -11.01 8.27 -2.85
CA VAL A 196 -10.93 9.62 -2.27
C VAL A 196 -11.57 10.66 -3.18
N ALA A 197 -11.35 10.56 -4.50
CA ALA A 197 -11.97 11.46 -5.47
C ALA A 197 -13.49 11.32 -5.49
N GLN A 198 -14.02 10.09 -5.44
CA GLN A 198 -15.46 9.79 -5.36
C GLN A 198 -16.07 10.37 -4.07
N ILE A 199 -15.42 10.15 -2.90
CA ILE A 199 -15.87 10.69 -1.61
C ILE A 199 -15.86 12.23 -1.65
N ALA A 200 -14.79 12.84 -2.15
CA ALA A 200 -14.67 14.30 -2.22
C ALA A 200 -15.74 14.93 -3.12
N ALA A 201 -16.05 14.29 -4.25
CA ALA A 201 -17.13 14.73 -5.14
C ALA A 201 -18.50 14.62 -4.44
N TRP A 202 -18.76 13.50 -3.77
CA TRP A 202 -20.02 13.29 -3.03
C TRP A 202 -20.19 14.29 -1.89
N VAL A 203 -19.16 14.55 -1.08
CA VAL A 203 -19.18 15.57 -0.01
C VAL A 203 -19.51 16.95 -0.58
N GLY A 204 -18.90 17.31 -1.73
CA GLY A 204 -19.21 18.58 -2.41
C GLY A 204 -20.69 18.72 -2.77
N MET A 205 -21.32 17.67 -3.26
CA MET A 205 -22.76 17.70 -3.58
C MET A 205 -23.64 17.85 -2.33
N GLN A 206 -23.30 17.20 -1.21
CA GLN A 206 -24.05 17.30 0.04
C GLN A 206 -23.94 18.69 0.66
N ALA A 207 -22.76 19.32 0.63
CA ALA A 207 -22.54 20.65 1.15
C ALA A 207 -23.37 21.74 0.46
N TYR A 208 -23.66 21.58 -0.82
CA TYR A 208 -24.53 22.52 -1.58
C TYR A 208 -26.02 22.24 -1.41
N ALA A 209 -26.42 21.01 -1.08
CA ALA A 209 -27.83 20.66 -0.84
C ALA A 209 -28.36 21.16 0.51
N GLY A 210 -27.49 21.48 1.45
CA GLY A 210 -27.84 21.94 2.80
C GLY A 210 -27.80 23.47 3.01
N THR A 211 -27.55 24.26 1.97
CA THR A 211 -27.59 25.73 2.06
C THR A 211 -28.99 26.20 1.69
N PRO A 212 -29.77 26.80 2.64
CA PRO A 212 -31.10 27.33 2.39
C PRO A 212 -31.05 28.56 1.48
#